data_7a4a1a0be8df02b5d9c0154332246a63
#
_entry.id   7a4a1a0be8df02b5d9c0154332246a63
#
_cell.length_a   1.000
_cell.length_b   1.000
_cell.length_c   1.000
_cell.angle_alpha   90.00
_cell.angle_beta   90.00
_cell.angle_gamma   90.00
#
_symmetry.space_group_name_H-M   'P 1'
#
loop_
_entity.id
_entity.type
_entity.pdbx_description
1 polymer ?
#
loop_
_entity_poly.entity_id
_entity_poly.type
_entity_poly.pdbx_seq_one_letter_code
_entity_poly.pdbx_strand_id
1 'polypeptide(L)'
;MKIQFLGAANEVTGSKHLITTDRGVRILLDCGMYQGKGMETDAANRDLGFDPRQIDYVVLSHAHIDHSGLIPYIYKEGFRGEVICTPATRDLCAIMLQDTAFIQAQDVRWYNKKMDRLHQPKVQPLYDNNHVERSLQHFITVPYNRRFRLTDDVFLTFTNSGHMLGSAICSLDIWEGEHPRGEQAKGEWKRIAYTGDIGRLHSHILCSPQLFPQCDYLICESTYGDRLHEDTLVSEEELLGVVESTCVYKKGKLIIPSFSVGRTQEIVYVLNQLYNDGRLPKIPVYVDSPLSVNATHIFRMYLSELNADVQDVLRFDDDPFGFNTLRYITDINQSKALNNNPDPCIIISASGMLEAGRVKHHVANHISDPRCTILLVGYCTPTSLGARIQDPSLKWISIFGYDRKIKAQVSKIEGFSGHGDYREMIDYLTRSLNTEAVRRTFIVHGEQSAQEAYKDHLYEAGFRGIEIPKKGEEVRV
;
A
#
# COMPACT_ATOMS: atom_id res chain seq x y z
N MET A 1 7.64 27.29 -10.74
CA MET A 1 8.00 26.24 -9.74
C MET A 1 8.75 25.08 -10.36
N LYS A 2 9.26 24.13 -9.55
CA LYS A 2 10.02 22.96 -10.01
C LYS A 2 9.50 21.69 -9.34
N ILE A 3 9.53 20.59 -10.08
CA ILE A 3 9.24 19.24 -9.57
C ILE A 3 10.46 18.37 -9.79
N GLN A 4 10.95 17.69 -8.73
CA GLN A 4 12.05 16.75 -8.82
C GLN A 4 11.56 15.35 -8.44
N PHE A 5 11.81 14.36 -9.31
CA PHE A 5 11.37 12.98 -9.15
C PHE A 5 12.49 12.16 -8.48
N LEU A 6 12.38 11.91 -7.18
CA LEU A 6 13.45 11.32 -6.36
C LEU A 6 13.27 9.81 -6.12
N GLY A 7 12.10 9.26 -6.44
CA GLY A 7 11.81 7.84 -6.33
C GLY A 7 10.50 7.48 -7.02
N ALA A 8 10.16 6.19 -7.05
CA ALA A 8 9.07 5.63 -7.84
C ALA A 8 9.09 6.10 -9.32
N ALA A 9 10.28 6.29 -9.87
CA ALA A 9 10.54 6.66 -11.24
C ALA A 9 11.11 5.44 -11.98
N ASN A 10 10.33 4.83 -12.87
CA ASN A 10 10.54 3.51 -13.50
C ASN A 10 10.60 2.33 -12.52
N GLU A 11 9.97 2.47 -11.36
CA GLU A 11 9.83 1.42 -10.33
C GLU A 11 8.60 1.69 -9.45
N VAL A 12 8.08 0.67 -8.78
CA VAL A 12 6.82 0.71 -7.99
C VAL A 12 7.04 1.01 -6.50
N THR A 13 8.25 1.37 -6.06
CA THR A 13 8.52 1.61 -4.63
C THR A 13 9.38 2.86 -4.41
N GLY A 14 9.34 3.37 -3.18
CA GLY A 14 10.17 4.49 -2.78
C GLY A 14 9.68 5.85 -3.25
N SER A 15 8.36 6.05 -3.30
CA SER A 15 7.72 7.26 -3.80
C SER A 15 8.17 8.52 -3.07
N LYS A 16 8.76 9.46 -3.82
CA LYS A 16 9.27 10.76 -3.34
C LYS A 16 9.32 11.76 -4.49
N HIS A 17 8.52 12.83 -4.41
CA HIS A 17 8.53 13.90 -5.42
C HIS A 17 8.61 15.25 -4.72
N LEU A 18 9.68 16.00 -4.99
CA LEU A 18 9.95 17.27 -4.34
C LEU A 18 9.47 18.43 -5.20
N ILE A 19 8.49 19.19 -4.69
CA ILE A 19 8.05 20.45 -5.27
C ILE A 19 8.80 21.59 -4.59
N THR A 20 9.39 22.49 -5.39
CA THR A 20 9.95 23.73 -4.90
C THR A 20 9.24 24.90 -5.59
N THR A 21 8.53 25.71 -4.80
CA THR A 21 7.83 26.90 -5.30
C THR A 21 8.82 27.99 -5.66
N ASP A 22 8.41 28.98 -6.46
CA ASP A 22 9.27 30.12 -6.80
C ASP A 22 9.65 30.97 -5.57
N ARG A 23 8.93 30.82 -4.45
CA ARG A 23 9.23 31.46 -3.17
C ARG A 23 10.09 30.61 -2.24
N GLY A 24 10.53 29.45 -2.71
CA GLY A 24 11.43 28.58 -1.99
C GLY A 24 10.76 27.63 -1.00
N VAL A 25 9.42 27.55 -0.93
CA VAL A 25 8.71 26.53 -0.12
C VAL A 25 8.97 25.16 -0.73
N ARG A 26 9.42 24.20 0.10
CA ARG A 26 9.80 22.86 -0.32
C ARG A 26 8.81 21.83 0.25
N ILE A 27 8.05 21.22 -0.63
CA ILE A 27 6.99 20.27 -0.32
C ILE A 27 7.37 18.90 -0.90
N LEU A 28 7.55 17.91 -0.04
CA LEU A 28 7.80 16.53 -0.44
C LEU A 28 6.47 15.78 -0.51
N LEU A 29 6.09 15.32 -1.70
CA LEU A 29 4.96 14.41 -1.91
C LEU A 29 5.46 12.99 -1.65
N ASP A 30 4.97 12.38 -0.59
CA ASP A 30 5.38 11.12 -0.01
C ASP A 30 6.87 11.06 0.40
N CYS A 31 7.19 10.09 1.23
CA CYS A 31 8.56 9.81 1.66
C CYS A 31 8.73 8.30 1.87
N GLY A 32 8.68 7.59 0.75
CA GLY A 32 8.58 6.15 0.70
C GLY A 32 9.91 5.41 0.74
N MET A 33 9.85 4.19 1.24
CA MET A 33 10.97 3.26 1.30
C MET A 33 11.00 2.39 0.05
N TYR A 34 12.19 2.24 -0.54
CA TYR A 34 12.43 1.19 -1.54
C TYR A 34 12.32 -0.19 -0.90
N GLN A 35 11.78 -1.16 -1.63
CA GLN A 35 11.57 -2.52 -1.17
C GLN A 35 12.09 -3.55 -2.19
N GLY A 36 12.45 -4.75 -1.73
CA GLY A 36 12.59 -5.93 -2.59
C GLY A 36 14.00 -6.32 -3.06
N LYS A 37 15.03 -5.46 -2.95
CA LYS A 37 16.37 -5.73 -3.50
C LYS A 37 17.48 -5.98 -2.45
N GLY A 38 17.13 -6.39 -1.24
CA GLY A 38 18.11 -6.71 -0.18
C GLY A 38 19.06 -5.55 0.17
N MET A 39 20.38 -5.76 0.05
CA MET A 39 21.39 -4.74 0.38
C MET A 39 21.38 -3.51 -0.52
N GLU A 40 20.97 -3.66 -1.79
CA GLU A 40 20.80 -2.53 -2.70
C GLU A 40 19.67 -1.62 -2.23
N THR A 41 18.61 -2.21 -1.68
CA THR A 41 17.50 -1.49 -1.06
C THR A 41 17.94 -0.67 0.15
N ASP A 42 18.80 -1.21 1.03
CA ASP A 42 19.32 -0.45 2.19
C ASP A 42 20.13 0.77 1.74
N ALA A 43 21.02 0.60 0.77
CA ALA A 43 21.82 1.71 0.22
C ALA A 43 20.91 2.79 -0.43
N ALA A 44 19.91 2.38 -1.23
CA ALA A 44 18.97 3.30 -1.86
C ALA A 44 18.11 4.06 -0.84
N ASN A 45 17.75 3.43 0.29
CA ASN A 45 16.98 4.07 1.36
C ASN A 45 17.81 5.06 2.18
N ARG A 46 19.13 4.90 2.24
CA ARG A 46 20.04 5.86 2.90
C ARG A 46 20.33 7.06 2.03
N ASP A 47 20.27 6.93 0.72
CA ASP A 47 20.42 8.02 -0.25
C ASP A 47 19.06 8.68 -0.51
N LEU A 48 18.78 9.76 0.19
CA LEU A 48 17.52 10.49 0.06
C LEU A 48 17.44 11.31 -1.21
N GLY A 49 18.59 11.74 -1.79
CA GLY A 49 18.65 12.66 -2.93
C GLY A 49 18.32 14.12 -2.59
N PHE A 50 18.09 14.44 -1.30
CA PHE A 50 17.81 15.80 -0.80
C PHE A 50 18.29 15.97 0.64
N ASP A 51 18.40 17.21 1.10
CA ASP A 51 18.68 17.53 2.51
C ASP A 51 17.37 17.64 3.31
N PRO A 52 17.08 16.73 4.26
CA PRO A 52 15.83 16.73 5.04
C PRO A 52 15.61 18.03 5.83
N ARG A 53 16.69 18.73 6.21
CA ARG A 53 16.61 19.99 6.98
C ARG A 53 16.00 21.15 6.19
N GLN A 54 15.94 21.00 4.86
CA GLN A 54 15.41 22.01 3.95
C GLN A 54 13.96 21.73 3.50
N ILE A 55 13.33 20.67 3.99
CA ILE A 55 11.95 20.33 3.67
C ILE A 55 11.03 21.04 4.68
N ASP A 56 10.06 21.80 4.17
CA ASP A 56 9.08 22.50 5.00
C ASP A 56 7.90 21.59 5.34
N TYR A 57 7.41 20.86 4.34
CA TYR A 57 6.24 19.96 4.46
C TYR A 57 6.47 18.64 3.78
N VAL A 58 5.97 17.56 4.39
CA VAL A 58 5.70 16.29 3.73
C VAL A 58 4.19 16.19 3.56
N VAL A 59 3.70 16.03 2.34
CA VAL A 59 2.29 15.75 2.05
C VAL A 59 2.18 14.27 1.73
N LEU A 60 1.56 13.51 2.64
CA LEU A 60 1.50 12.07 2.56
C LEU A 60 0.16 11.60 1.99
N SER A 61 0.21 10.91 0.86
CA SER A 61 -0.96 10.38 0.17
C SER A 61 -1.63 9.24 0.93
N HIS A 62 -0.86 8.28 1.43
CA HIS A 62 -1.37 7.14 2.19
C HIS A 62 -0.27 6.43 3.00
N ALA A 63 -0.67 5.40 3.78
CA ALA A 63 0.18 4.83 4.82
C ALA A 63 1.11 3.70 4.34
N HIS A 64 1.04 3.20 3.09
CA HIS A 64 1.94 2.15 2.63
C HIS A 64 3.42 2.54 2.79
N ILE A 65 4.26 1.57 3.07
CA ILE A 65 5.67 1.78 3.44
C ILE A 65 6.50 2.37 2.28
N ASP A 66 6.14 2.08 1.05
CA ASP A 66 6.74 2.69 -0.14
C ASP A 66 6.29 4.13 -0.41
N HIS A 67 5.40 4.68 0.44
CA HIS A 67 4.97 6.09 0.49
C HIS A 67 5.32 6.78 1.80
N SER A 68 5.35 6.07 2.93
CA SER A 68 5.54 6.65 4.28
C SER A 68 6.83 6.22 4.98
N GLY A 69 7.45 5.12 4.54
CA GLY A 69 8.41 4.34 5.30
C GLY A 69 9.71 5.07 5.68
N LEU A 70 10.09 6.15 4.99
CA LEU A 70 11.27 6.94 5.33
C LEU A 70 10.98 8.18 6.18
N ILE A 71 9.74 8.45 6.57
CA ILE A 71 9.41 9.60 7.43
C ILE A 71 10.20 9.58 8.75
N PRO A 72 10.30 8.46 9.50
CA PRO A 72 11.12 8.44 10.69
C PRO A 72 12.62 8.61 10.41
N TYR A 73 13.08 8.20 9.22
CA TYR A 73 14.47 8.35 8.82
C TYR A 73 14.81 9.81 8.51
N ILE A 74 14.01 10.51 7.72
CA ILE A 74 14.25 11.96 7.47
C ILE A 74 14.16 12.76 8.76
N TYR A 75 13.27 12.39 9.71
CA TYR A 75 13.23 13.00 11.04
C TYR A 75 14.55 12.81 11.78
N LYS A 76 15.11 11.60 11.80
CA LYS A 76 16.41 11.30 12.36
C LYS A 76 17.53 12.14 11.73
N GLU A 77 17.47 12.33 10.40
CA GLU A 77 18.44 13.11 9.61
C GLU A 77 18.20 14.64 9.66
N GLY A 78 17.25 15.10 10.48
CA GLY A 78 17.10 16.53 10.81
C GLY A 78 15.89 17.24 10.24
N PHE A 79 14.94 16.55 9.61
CA PHE A 79 13.65 17.13 9.25
C PHE A 79 12.92 17.64 10.50
N ARG A 80 12.35 18.86 10.40
CA ARG A 80 11.62 19.51 11.50
C ARG A 80 10.33 20.18 11.02
N GLY A 81 9.98 19.97 9.74
CA GLY A 81 8.70 20.42 9.18
C GLY A 81 7.52 19.57 9.64
N GLU A 82 6.40 19.73 9.00
CA GLU A 82 5.14 19.04 9.30
C GLU A 82 4.82 17.97 8.27
N VAL A 83 4.21 16.86 8.71
CA VAL A 83 3.68 15.80 7.84
C VAL A 83 2.17 15.94 7.78
N ILE A 84 1.63 16.27 6.61
CA ILE A 84 0.21 16.51 6.42
C ILE A 84 -0.41 15.28 5.76
N CYS A 85 -1.42 14.69 6.37
CA CYS A 85 -2.12 13.51 5.84
C CYS A 85 -3.58 13.47 6.32
N THR A 86 -4.34 12.45 5.91
CA THR A 86 -5.67 12.20 6.46
C THR A 86 -5.60 11.58 7.86
N PRO A 87 -6.68 11.66 8.68
CA PRO A 87 -6.71 11.05 10.01
C PRO A 87 -6.41 9.54 9.98
N ALA A 88 -7.06 8.79 9.11
CA ALA A 88 -6.86 7.35 9.03
C ALA A 88 -5.45 6.97 8.55
N THR A 89 -4.86 7.74 7.62
CA THR A 89 -3.46 7.55 7.20
C THR A 89 -2.50 7.72 8.38
N ARG A 90 -2.69 8.74 9.22
CA ARG A 90 -1.86 8.94 10.42
C ARG A 90 -1.93 7.74 11.37
N ASP A 91 -3.14 7.22 11.64
CA ASP A 91 -3.32 6.13 12.58
C ASP A 91 -2.74 4.81 12.03
N LEU A 92 -2.89 4.56 10.73
CA LEU A 92 -2.23 3.43 10.05
C LEU A 92 -0.70 3.57 10.06
N CYS A 93 -0.17 4.77 9.79
CA CYS A 93 1.27 5.03 9.88
C CYS A 93 1.82 4.71 11.28
N ALA A 94 1.06 5.02 12.34
CA ALA A 94 1.51 4.77 13.71
C ALA A 94 1.82 3.29 13.95
N ILE A 95 1.01 2.37 13.44
CA ILE A 95 1.24 0.92 13.60
C ILE A 95 2.22 0.36 12.56
N MET A 96 2.16 0.84 11.32
CA MET A 96 2.98 0.31 10.22
C MET A 96 4.44 0.71 10.35
N LEU A 97 4.74 1.95 10.74
CA LEU A 97 6.11 2.42 10.95
C LEU A 97 6.77 1.76 12.16
N GLN A 98 6.01 1.46 13.23
CA GLN A 98 6.50 0.69 14.38
C GLN A 98 6.83 -0.75 13.99
N ASP A 99 5.96 -1.41 13.23
CA ASP A 99 6.21 -2.76 12.72
C ASP A 99 7.43 -2.80 11.80
N THR A 100 7.59 -1.79 10.93
CA THR A 100 8.76 -1.65 10.05
C THR A 100 10.04 -1.44 10.85
N ALA A 101 10.05 -0.61 11.90
CA ALA A 101 11.20 -0.44 12.79
C ALA A 101 11.57 -1.75 13.49
N PHE A 102 10.57 -2.52 13.94
CA PHE A 102 10.80 -3.83 14.55
C PHE A 102 11.40 -4.83 13.56
N ILE A 103 10.88 -4.93 12.35
CA ILE A 103 11.39 -5.82 11.29
C ILE A 103 12.83 -5.46 10.94
N GLN A 104 13.14 -4.17 10.69
CA GLN A 104 14.51 -3.71 10.41
C GLN A 104 15.48 -4.08 11.54
N ALA A 105 15.08 -3.90 12.80
CA ALA A 105 15.91 -4.27 13.95
C ALA A 105 16.21 -5.78 14.01
N GLN A 106 15.25 -6.62 13.61
CA GLN A 106 15.45 -8.09 13.53
C GLN A 106 16.40 -8.45 12.40
N ASP A 107 16.20 -7.90 11.21
CA ASP A 107 17.02 -8.14 10.03
C ASP A 107 18.48 -7.71 10.26
N VAL A 108 18.67 -6.52 10.85
CA VAL A 108 20.00 -6.01 11.21
C VAL A 108 20.67 -6.92 12.25
N ARG A 109 19.95 -7.42 13.27
CA ARG A 109 20.51 -8.37 14.25
C ARG A 109 20.98 -9.67 13.57
N TRP A 110 20.18 -10.20 12.66
CA TRP A 110 20.54 -11.41 11.92
C TRP A 110 21.73 -11.17 10.99
N TYR A 111 21.72 -10.06 10.24
CA TYR A 111 22.82 -9.64 9.38
C TYR A 111 24.12 -9.45 10.16
N ASN A 112 24.09 -8.73 11.26
CA ASN A 112 25.26 -8.45 12.11
C ASN A 112 25.86 -9.72 12.73
N LYS A 113 25.05 -10.73 13.08
CA LYS A 113 25.56 -12.06 13.48
C LYS A 113 26.37 -12.74 12.37
N LYS A 114 25.99 -12.53 11.11
CA LYS A 114 26.74 -13.04 9.96
C LYS A 114 28.03 -12.23 9.76
N MET A 115 27.96 -10.91 9.89
CA MET A 115 29.10 -10.00 9.75
C MET A 115 30.15 -10.23 10.86
N ASP A 116 29.74 -10.49 12.10
CA ASP A 116 30.66 -10.87 13.20
C ASP A 116 31.52 -12.10 12.86
N ARG A 117 30.90 -13.12 12.23
CA ARG A 117 31.63 -14.33 11.80
C ARG A 117 32.62 -14.07 10.67
N LEU A 118 32.37 -13.01 9.87
CA LEU A 118 33.19 -12.65 8.71
C LEU A 118 34.17 -11.53 9.03
N HIS A 119 34.21 -11.03 10.29
CA HIS A 119 35.00 -9.87 10.74
C HIS A 119 34.75 -8.61 9.89
N GLN A 120 33.48 -8.41 9.46
CA GLN A 120 33.06 -7.27 8.65
C GLN A 120 32.34 -6.21 9.49
N PRO A 121 32.29 -4.93 9.04
CA PRO A 121 31.58 -3.87 9.75
C PRO A 121 30.10 -4.19 9.94
N LYS A 122 29.57 -3.81 11.13
CA LYS A 122 28.13 -3.92 11.44
C LYS A 122 27.37 -2.76 10.84
N VAL A 123 26.11 -3.02 10.50
CA VAL A 123 25.17 -2.01 10.05
C VAL A 123 24.20 -1.63 11.17
N GLN A 124 23.62 -0.44 11.07
CA GLN A 124 22.57 0.05 11.95
C GLN A 124 21.23 0.11 11.18
N PRO A 125 20.07 -0.11 11.85
CA PRO A 125 18.79 0.12 11.21
C PRO A 125 18.68 1.60 10.80
N LEU A 126 17.86 1.87 9.79
CA LEU A 126 17.59 3.23 9.33
C LEU A 126 17.07 4.08 10.50
N TYR A 127 16.11 3.55 11.24
CA TYR A 127 15.50 4.17 12.42
C TYR A 127 15.02 3.11 13.42
N ASP A 128 14.65 3.53 14.61
CA ASP A 128 14.06 2.72 15.68
C ASP A 128 12.69 3.29 16.10
N ASN A 129 12.01 2.62 17.05
CA ASN A 129 10.72 3.04 17.57
C ASN A 129 10.71 4.46 18.16
N ASN A 130 11.80 4.89 18.80
CA ASN A 130 11.87 6.25 19.35
C ASN A 130 11.83 7.31 18.22
N HIS A 131 12.47 7.04 17.07
CA HIS A 131 12.37 7.91 15.90
C HIS A 131 10.96 7.90 15.31
N VAL A 132 10.27 6.75 15.30
CA VAL A 132 8.86 6.66 14.88
C VAL A 132 7.97 7.51 15.79
N GLU A 133 8.02 7.29 17.11
CA GLU A 133 7.19 8.03 18.08
C GLU A 133 7.37 9.55 17.97
N ARG A 134 8.61 10.00 17.83
CA ARG A 134 8.92 11.43 17.68
C ARG A 134 8.48 11.98 16.34
N SER A 135 8.64 11.25 15.26
CA SER A 135 8.18 11.69 13.93
C SER A 135 6.66 11.85 13.87
N LEU A 136 5.92 10.96 14.56
CA LEU A 136 4.45 11.05 14.64
C LEU A 136 3.94 12.31 15.35
N GLN A 137 4.75 13.00 16.14
CA GLN A 137 4.42 14.29 16.75
C GLN A 137 4.36 15.43 15.73
N HIS A 138 4.93 15.25 14.54
CA HIS A 138 4.91 16.20 13.44
C HIS A 138 3.74 15.99 12.47
N PHE A 139 2.89 14.98 12.71
CA PHE A 139 1.74 14.69 11.85
C PHE A 139 0.58 15.63 12.17
N ILE A 140 0.10 16.33 11.14
CA ILE A 140 -1.12 17.15 11.15
C ILE A 140 -2.14 16.45 10.25
N THR A 141 -3.35 16.25 10.77
CA THR A 141 -4.40 15.58 10.02
C THR A 141 -5.39 16.57 9.42
N VAL A 142 -5.73 16.34 8.14
CA VAL A 142 -6.69 17.15 7.39
C VAL A 142 -7.74 16.21 6.79
N PRO A 143 -9.04 16.39 7.10
CA PRO A 143 -10.11 15.59 6.49
C PRO A 143 -10.21 15.81 4.98
N TYR A 144 -10.82 14.85 4.27
CA TYR A 144 -11.11 14.96 2.85
C TYR A 144 -11.94 16.23 2.53
N ASN A 145 -11.74 16.73 1.32
CA ASN A 145 -12.48 17.85 0.73
C ASN A 145 -12.40 19.18 1.54
N ARG A 146 -11.44 19.27 2.45
CA ARG A 146 -11.17 20.50 3.20
C ARG A 146 -9.94 21.18 2.63
N ARG A 147 -10.10 22.44 2.16
CA ARG A 147 -8.98 23.26 1.73
C ARG A 147 -8.16 23.69 2.97
N PHE A 148 -6.92 23.23 3.04
CA PHE A 148 -5.98 23.50 4.13
C PHE A 148 -4.87 24.42 3.66
N ARG A 149 -4.55 25.45 4.43
CA ARG A 149 -3.52 26.41 4.11
C ARG A 149 -2.18 25.94 4.68
N LEU A 150 -1.22 25.65 3.80
CA LEU A 150 0.18 25.39 4.19
C LEU A 150 0.91 26.71 4.39
N THR A 151 0.82 27.62 3.42
CA THR A 151 1.36 28.99 3.47
C THR A 151 0.34 29.98 2.88
N ASP A 152 0.68 31.28 2.79
CA ASP A 152 -0.19 32.27 2.15
C ASP A 152 -0.42 32.01 0.66
N ASP A 153 0.51 31.31 0.03
CA ASP A 153 0.59 31.04 -1.40
C ASP A 153 0.48 29.56 -1.75
N VAL A 154 0.23 28.68 -0.77
CA VAL A 154 0.06 27.24 -1.00
C VAL A 154 -1.11 26.71 -0.18
N PHE A 155 -2.05 26.05 -0.86
CA PHE A 155 -3.16 25.34 -0.25
C PHE A 155 -3.18 23.89 -0.68
N LEU A 156 -3.61 23.01 0.21
CA LEU A 156 -3.76 21.57 0.00
C LEU A 156 -5.23 21.16 0.15
N THR A 157 -5.67 20.24 -0.71
CA THR A 157 -6.95 19.55 -0.56
C THR A 157 -6.72 18.05 -0.80
N PHE A 158 -7.18 17.23 0.13
CA PHE A 158 -7.23 15.77 -0.03
C PHE A 158 -8.56 15.33 -0.60
N THR A 159 -8.54 14.41 -1.57
CA THR A 159 -9.71 13.73 -2.12
C THR A 159 -9.49 12.23 -2.02
N ASN A 160 -10.50 11.45 -1.61
CA ASN A 160 -10.33 10.01 -1.41
C ASN A 160 -9.92 9.32 -2.73
N SER A 161 -8.79 8.63 -2.72
CA SER A 161 -8.29 7.87 -3.89
C SER A 161 -8.79 6.43 -3.97
N GLY A 162 -9.51 5.94 -2.95
CA GLY A 162 -10.11 4.60 -2.92
C GLY A 162 -9.15 3.42 -2.79
N HIS A 163 -7.84 3.67 -2.67
CA HIS A 163 -6.80 2.63 -2.68
C HIS A 163 -6.70 1.88 -1.35
N MET A 164 -6.71 2.60 -0.25
CA MET A 164 -6.75 2.06 1.10
C MET A 164 -7.47 3.02 2.05
N LEU A 165 -7.77 2.58 3.26
CA LEU A 165 -8.35 3.46 4.27
C LEU A 165 -7.45 4.68 4.49
N GLY A 166 -8.02 5.87 4.34
CA GLY A 166 -7.30 7.14 4.49
C GLY A 166 -6.53 7.61 3.27
N SER A 167 -6.43 6.83 2.18
CA SER A 167 -5.68 7.21 0.99
C SER A 167 -6.26 8.42 0.27
N ALA A 168 -5.39 9.28 -0.28
CA ALA A 168 -5.80 10.54 -0.84
C ALA A 168 -5.05 10.95 -2.11
N ILE A 169 -5.78 11.55 -3.03
CA ILE A 169 -5.23 12.42 -4.06
C ILE A 169 -4.90 13.76 -3.41
N CYS A 170 -3.68 14.23 -3.63
CA CYS A 170 -3.16 15.48 -3.08
C CYS A 170 -3.24 16.59 -4.13
N SER A 171 -4.20 17.51 -3.99
CA SER A 171 -4.32 18.69 -4.87
C SER A 171 -3.69 19.89 -4.18
N LEU A 172 -2.61 20.42 -4.78
CA LEU A 172 -1.87 21.61 -4.33
C LEU A 172 -2.20 22.80 -5.20
N ASP A 173 -2.83 23.85 -4.64
CA ASP A 173 -2.96 25.14 -5.28
C ASP A 173 -1.75 25.99 -4.90
N ILE A 174 -0.93 26.37 -5.87
CA ILE A 174 0.31 27.13 -5.67
C ILE A 174 0.21 28.44 -6.46
N TRP A 175 0.45 29.56 -5.78
CA TRP A 175 0.50 30.86 -6.42
C TRP A 175 1.86 31.09 -7.07
N GLU A 176 1.85 31.43 -8.36
CA GLU A 176 3.04 31.85 -9.10
C GLU A 176 2.95 33.33 -9.46
N GLY A 177 3.94 34.12 -9.03
CA GLY A 177 4.00 35.54 -9.29
C GLY A 177 4.32 36.41 -8.07
N GLU A 178 4.04 37.70 -8.17
CA GLU A 178 4.19 38.63 -7.04
C GLU A 178 3.20 38.31 -5.92
N HIS A 179 3.43 38.80 -4.71
CA HIS A 179 2.67 38.42 -3.51
C HIS A 179 1.15 38.48 -3.72
N PRO A 180 0.35 37.42 -3.35
CA PRO A 180 -1.10 37.38 -3.61
C PRO A 180 -1.93 38.39 -2.81
N ARG A 181 -1.31 39.13 -1.90
CA ARG A 181 -1.96 40.21 -1.11
C ARG A 181 -1.74 41.55 -1.79
N GLY A 182 -2.73 41.99 -2.57
CA GLY A 182 -2.76 43.34 -3.18
C GLY A 182 -3.70 43.38 -4.37
N GLU A 183 -4.38 44.51 -4.59
CA GLU A 183 -5.35 44.71 -5.67
C GLU A 183 -4.72 44.62 -7.09
N GLN A 184 -3.38 44.56 -7.19
CA GLN A 184 -2.61 44.50 -8.45
C GLN A 184 -1.60 43.32 -8.47
N ALA A 185 -1.81 42.29 -7.68
CA ALA A 185 -0.92 41.11 -7.69
C ALA A 185 -0.86 40.45 -9.09
N LYS A 186 0.32 40.53 -9.72
CA LYS A 186 0.57 39.86 -11.01
C LYS A 186 0.99 38.42 -10.77
N GLY A 187 0.10 37.48 -11.09
CA GLY A 187 0.36 36.06 -10.96
C GLY A 187 -0.89 35.25 -11.22
N GLU A 188 -0.74 33.93 -11.16
CA GLU A 188 -1.84 32.98 -11.34
C GLU A 188 -1.72 31.80 -10.37
N TRP A 189 -2.85 31.20 -10.06
CA TRP A 189 -2.89 29.92 -9.33
C TRP A 189 -2.65 28.78 -10.29
N LYS A 190 -1.68 27.92 -9.96
CA LYS A 190 -1.43 26.66 -10.62
C LYS A 190 -1.82 25.51 -9.72
N ARG A 191 -2.46 24.48 -10.26
CA ARG A 191 -2.79 23.29 -9.50
C ARG A 191 -1.97 22.11 -9.95
N ILE A 192 -1.28 21.48 -8.99
CA ILE A 192 -0.67 20.16 -9.14
C ILE A 192 -1.59 19.16 -8.45
N ALA A 193 -1.98 18.09 -9.15
CA ALA A 193 -2.61 16.91 -8.54
C ALA A 193 -1.60 15.75 -8.53
N TYR A 194 -1.40 15.15 -7.35
CA TYR A 194 -0.66 13.91 -7.18
C TYR A 194 -1.63 12.83 -6.75
N THR A 195 -1.73 11.77 -7.53
CA THR A 195 -2.74 10.73 -7.30
C THR A 195 -2.44 9.87 -6.09
N GLY A 196 -1.17 9.82 -5.60
CA GLY A 196 -0.76 8.67 -4.83
C GLY A 196 -1.11 7.42 -5.61
N ASP A 197 -1.61 6.40 -4.92
CA ASP A 197 -2.14 5.20 -5.54
C ASP A 197 -3.66 5.30 -5.69
N ILE A 198 -4.18 4.87 -6.84
CA ILE A 198 -5.61 4.91 -7.19
C ILE A 198 -6.21 3.54 -6.94
N GLY A 199 -7.30 3.52 -6.16
CA GLY A 199 -8.05 2.30 -5.89
C GLY A 199 -8.92 1.85 -7.05
N ARG A 200 -9.53 0.68 -6.88
CA ARG A 200 -10.52 0.15 -7.81
C ARG A 200 -11.82 0.96 -7.77
N LEU A 201 -12.52 1.01 -8.88
CA LEU A 201 -13.87 1.60 -8.94
C LEU A 201 -14.88 0.80 -8.12
N HIS A 202 -14.64 -0.52 -7.97
CA HIS A 202 -15.47 -1.42 -7.16
C HIS A 202 -14.58 -2.19 -6.19
N SER A 203 -14.68 -1.89 -4.91
CA SER A 203 -14.01 -2.59 -3.81
C SER A 203 -15.04 -3.15 -2.84
N HIS A 204 -14.76 -4.27 -2.21
CA HIS A 204 -15.64 -4.89 -1.20
C HIS A 204 -15.89 -3.98 0.01
N ILE A 205 -14.92 -3.15 0.42
CA ILE A 205 -15.03 -2.36 1.65
C ILE A 205 -14.71 -0.88 1.47
N LEU A 206 -13.94 -0.50 0.45
CA LEU A 206 -13.50 0.90 0.26
C LEU A 206 -14.46 1.64 -0.66
N CYS A 207 -14.62 2.93 -0.42
CA CYS A 207 -15.31 3.81 -1.36
C CYS A 207 -14.56 3.89 -2.68
N SER A 208 -15.29 3.99 -3.79
CA SER A 208 -14.70 4.31 -5.09
C SER A 208 -13.93 5.63 -5.02
N PRO A 209 -12.88 5.81 -5.85
CA PRO A 209 -12.16 7.09 -5.94
C PRO A 209 -13.13 8.26 -6.21
N GLN A 210 -13.02 9.32 -5.39
CA GLN A 210 -13.82 10.52 -5.56
C GLN A 210 -13.22 11.43 -6.63
N LEU A 211 -14.07 12.09 -7.42
CA LEU A 211 -13.62 13.06 -8.42
C LEU A 211 -12.85 14.20 -7.74
N PHE A 212 -11.72 14.57 -8.30
CA PHE A 212 -10.85 15.63 -7.79
C PHE A 212 -10.86 16.86 -8.70
N PRO A 213 -10.45 18.04 -8.19
CA PRO A 213 -10.51 19.28 -8.95
C PRO A 213 -9.60 19.28 -10.17
N GLN A 214 -10.02 19.99 -11.25
CA GLN A 214 -9.18 20.23 -12.44
C GLN A 214 -7.78 20.70 -12.05
N CYS A 215 -6.74 20.17 -12.70
CA CYS A 215 -5.34 20.54 -12.45
C CYS A 215 -4.63 20.99 -13.74
N ASP A 216 -3.55 21.76 -13.56
CA ASP A 216 -2.62 22.13 -14.64
C ASP A 216 -1.57 21.05 -14.87
N TYR A 217 -1.12 20.41 -13.79
CA TYR A 217 -0.10 19.38 -13.78
C TYR A 217 -0.59 18.16 -13.01
N LEU A 218 -0.43 16.98 -13.62
CA LEU A 218 -0.82 15.71 -13.03
C LEU A 218 0.41 14.85 -12.79
N ILE A 219 0.60 14.33 -11.58
CA ILE A 219 1.56 13.27 -11.26
C ILE A 219 0.72 12.03 -10.96
N CYS A 220 0.81 11.00 -11.81
CA CYS A 220 -0.10 9.86 -11.80
C CYS A 220 0.65 8.53 -11.65
N GLU A 221 0.12 7.61 -10.81
CA GLU A 221 0.60 6.24 -10.73
C GLU A 221 0.33 5.46 -12.02
N SER A 222 1.00 4.30 -12.15
CA SER A 222 0.87 3.40 -13.30
C SER A 222 1.15 1.94 -12.97
N THR A 223 0.88 1.53 -11.74
CA THR A 223 1.19 0.17 -11.23
C THR A 223 0.61 -0.93 -12.13
N TYR A 224 -0.62 -0.76 -12.59
CA TYR A 224 -1.31 -1.65 -13.52
C TYR A 224 -1.63 -0.97 -14.87
N GLY A 225 -0.73 -0.16 -15.35
CA GLY A 225 -0.87 0.57 -16.61
C GLY A 225 -0.94 -0.32 -17.87
N ASP A 226 -0.57 -1.60 -17.75
CA ASP A 226 -0.45 -2.57 -18.84
C ASP A 226 -1.47 -3.73 -18.79
N ARG A 227 -2.38 -3.78 -17.79
CA ARG A 227 -3.24 -4.95 -17.58
C ARG A 227 -4.62 -4.62 -17.01
N LEU A 228 -5.53 -5.62 -17.10
CA LEU A 228 -6.88 -5.60 -16.55
C LEU A 228 -7.02 -6.56 -15.37
N HIS A 229 -7.99 -6.31 -14.52
CA HIS A 229 -8.35 -7.16 -13.38
C HIS A 229 -9.61 -8.00 -13.63
N GLU A 230 -9.76 -9.05 -12.80
CA GLU A 230 -11.00 -9.82 -12.71
C GLU A 230 -12.10 -9.05 -11.97
N ASP A 231 -13.36 -9.48 -12.16
CA ASP A 231 -14.51 -8.96 -11.43
C ASP A 231 -14.46 -9.39 -9.94
N THR A 232 -14.84 -8.48 -9.03
CA THR A 232 -14.87 -8.74 -7.59
C THR A 232 -15.90 -9.80 -7.20
N LEU A 233 -17.06 -9.87 -7.88
CA LEU A 233 -18.10 -10.86 -7.62
C LEU A 233 -17.63 -12.29 -7.92
N VAL A 234 -16.88 -12.47 -9.00
CA VAL A 234 -16.25 -13.76 -9.33
C VAL A 234 -15.29 -14.18 -8.21
N SER A 235 -14.55 -13.24 -7.65
CA SER A 235 -13.60 -13.50 -6.54
C SER A 235 -14.26 -14.03 -5.26
N GLU A 236 -15.50 -13.62 -4.94
CA GLU A 236 -16.25 -14.13 -3.77
C GLU A 236 -16.64 -15.60 -3.94
N GLU A 237 -17.18 -15.97 -5.10
CA GLU A 237 -17.55 -17.36 -5.41
C GLU A 237 -16.33 -18.27 -5.49
N GLU A 238 -15.24 -17.77 -6.06
CA GLU A 238 -13.97 -18.50 -6.09
C GLU A 238 -13.43 -18.75 -4.68
N LEU A 239 -13.47 -17.74 -3.80
CA LEU A 239 -13.05 -17.89 -2.41
C LEU A 239 -13.86 -18.97 -1.70
N LEU A 240 -15.20 -18.95 -1.84
CA LEU A 240 -16.07 -19.98 -1.26
C LEU A 240 -15.74 -21.38 -1.78
N GLY A 241 -15.57 -21.51 -3.10
CA GLY A 241 -15.23 -22.79 -3.73
C GLY A 241 -13.88 -23.36 -3.23
N VAL A 242 -12.88 -22.51 -3.01
CA VAL A 242 -11.57 -22.90 -2.44
C VAL A 242 -11.73 -23.31 -0.96
N VAL A 243 -12.53 -22.58 -0.19
CA VAL A 243 -12.83 -22.92 1.22
C VAL A 243 -13.49 -24.30 1.32
N GLU A 244 -14.54 -24.56 0.54
CA GLU A 244 -15.25 -25.84 0.54
C GLU A 244 -14.35 -26.99 0.09
N SER A 245 -13.67 -26.81 -1.05
CA SER A 245 -12.74 -27.83 -1.59
C SER A 245 -11.68 -28.21 -0.56
N THR A 246 -11.09 -27.20 0.12
CA THR A 246 -9.95 -27.43 1.03
C THR A 246 -10.40 -27.92 2.40
N CYS A 247 -11.32 -27.18 3.02
CA CYS A 247 -11.63 -27.40 4.44
C CYS A 247 -12.71 -28.44 4.65
N VAL A 248 -13.69 -28.58 3.72
CA VAL A 248 -14.78 -29.53 3.84
C VAL A 248 -14.43 -30.87 3.18
N TYR A 249 -14.06 -30.85 1.90
CA TYR A 249 -13.83 -32.09 1.14
C TYR A 249 -12.47 -32.71 1.42
N LYS A 250 -11.37 -31.94 1.33
CA LYS A 250 -10.00 -32.45 1.62
C LYS A 250 -9.68 -32.52 3.12
N LYS A 251 -10.47 -31.84 3.95
CA LYS A 251 -10.22 -31.72 5.41
C LYS A 251 -8.83 -31.19 5.73
N GLY A 252 -8.34 -30.27 4.92
CA GLY A 252 -7.04 -29.63 5.03
C GLY A 252 -7.13 -28.21 5.57
N LYS A 253 -5.99 -27.50 5.54
CA LYS A 253 -5.91 -26.09 5.93
C LYS A 253 -5.84 -25.21 4.70
N LEU A 254 -6.61 -24.15 4.70
CA LEU A 254 -6.51 -23.07 3.74
C LEU A 254 -5.62 -21.96 4.30
N ILE A 255 -4.46 -21.75 3.70
CA ILE A 255 -3.51 -20.71 4.10
C ILE A 255 -3.62 -19.57 3.09
N ILE A 256 -3.96 -18.37 3.56
CA ILE A 256 -4.15 -17.17 2.73
C ILE A 256 -3.06 -16.15 3.10
N PRO A 257 -1.95 -16.08 2.34
CA PRO A 257 -0.99 -15.00 2.44
C PRO A 257 -1.66 -13.66 2.10
N SER A 258 -1.60 -12.69 3.00
CA SER A 258 -2.29 -11.42 2.82
C SER A 258 -1.47 -10.24 3.35
N PHE A 259 -1.61 -9.06 2.74
CA PHE A 259 -1.10 -7.84 3.35
C PHE A 259 -1.85 -7.54 4.63
N SER A 260 -1.13 -7.05 5.63
CA SER A 260 -1.69 -6.81 6.97
C SER A 260 -2.77 -5.74 6.99
N VAL A 261 -2.66 -4.74 6.11
CA VAL A 261 -3.58 -3.60 6.01
C VAL A 261 -4.30 -3.64 4.67
N GLY A 262 -5.61 -3.40 4.68
CA GLY A 262 -6.50 -3.42 3.53
C GLY A 262 -6.93 -4.84 3.15
N ARG A 263 -6.05 -5.62 2.57
CA ARG A 263 -6.36 -6.96 2.04
C ARG A 263 -6.89 -7.95 3.08
N THR A 264 -6.27 -7.99 4.26
CA THR A 264 -6.75 -8.87 5.34
C THR A 264 -8.18 -8.50 5.77
N GLN A 265 -8.47 -7.22 5.90
CA GLN A 265 -9.80 -6.73 6.29
C GLN A 265 -10.84 -7.03 5.21
N GLU A 266 -10.48 -6.88 3.94
CA GLU A 266 -11.36 -7.19 2.80
C GLU A 266 -11.72 -8.69 2.77
N ILE A 267 -10.75 -9.59 2.92
CA ILE A 267 -11.01 -11.03 2.98
C ILE A 267 -11.90 -11.40 4.17
N VAL A 268 -11.63 -10.81 5.34
CA VAL A 268 -12.44 -11.04 6.55
C VAL A 268 -13.87 -10.57 6.33
N TYR A 269 -14.07 -9.42 5.70
CA TYR A 269 -15.39 -8.90 5.36
C TYR A 269 -16.15 -9.84 4.43
N VAL A 270 -15.52 -10.31 3.34
CA VAL A 270 -16.14 -11.28 2.42
C VAL A 270 -16.53 -12.57 3.14
N LEU A 271 -15.65 -13.08 4.02
CA LEU A 271 -15.98 -14.25 4.85
C LEU A 271 -17.11 -13.97 5.85
N ASN A 272 -17.21 -12.74 6.37
CA ASN A 272 -18.32 -12.33 7.22
C ASN A 272 -19.64 -12.30 6.44
N GLN A 273 -19.65 -11.78 5.20
CA GLN A 273 -20.83 -11.82 4.33
C GLN A 273 -21.30 -13.25 4.08
N LEU A 274 -20.38 -14.13 3.66
CA LEU A 274 -20.68 -15.55 3.48
C LEU A 274 -21.18 -16.23 4.76
N TYR A 275 -20.69 -15.80 5.94
CA TYR A 275 -21.16 -16.29 7.23
C TYR A 275 -22.59 -15.81 7.53
N ASN A 276 -22.89 -14.54 7.34
CA ASN A 276 -24.21 -13.94 7.57
C ASN A 276 -25.27 -14.54 6.63
N ASP A 277 -24.89 -14.86 5.38
CA ASP A 277 -25.73 -15.56 4.40
C ASP A 277 -25.91 -17.06 4.69
N GLY A 278 -25.22 -17.59 5.72
CA GLY A 278 -25.25 -19.01 6.05
C GLY A 278 -24.52 -19.92 5.05
N ARG A 279 -23.71 -19.36 4.16
CA ARG A 279 -22.97 -20.06 3.10
C ARG A 279 -21.60 -20.54 3.57
N LEU A 280 -20.96 -19.81 4.51
CA LEU A 280 -19.63 -20.19 5.01
C LEU A 280 -19.74 -21.49 5.84
N PRO A 281 -18.97 -22.55 5.52
CA PRO A 281 -18.92 -23.76 6.33
C PRO A 281 -18.49 -23.45 7.78
N LYS A 282 -18.99 -24.22 8.75
CA LYS A 282 -18.67 -24.05 10.19
C LYS A 282 -17.24 -24.52 10.51
N ILE A 283 -16.26 -23.78 10.06
CA ILE A 283 -14.83 -24.01 10.27
C ILE A 283 -14.18 -22.81 10.97
N PRO A 284 -13.14 -23.03 11.81
CA PRO A 284 -12.40 -21.94 12.42
C PRO A 284 -11.67 -21.09 11.37
N VAL A 285 -11.70 -19.78 11.55
CA VAL A 285 -10.93 -18.80 10.76
C VAL A 285 -9.99 -18.07 11.70
N TYR A 286 -8.73 -17.94 11.32
CA TYR A 286 -7.70 -17.29 12.12
C TYR A 286 -7.02 -16.16 11.32
N VAL A 287 -7.00 -14.95 11.89
CA VAL A 287 -6.13 -13.86 11.43
C VAL A 287 -4.89 -13.89 12.31
N ASP A 288 -3.80 -14.42 11.77
CA ASP A 288 -2.54 -14.62 12.52
C ASP A 288 -1.46 -13.62 12.10
N SER A 289 -1.67 -12.37 12.52
CA SER A 289 -0.73 -11.25 12.31
C SER A 289 -1.04 -10.13 13.30
N PRO A 290 -0.12 -9.79 14.22
CA PRO A 290 -0.33 -8.68 15.16
C PRO A 290 -0.65 -7.35 14.46
N LEU A 291 0.05 -7.04 13.36
CA LEU A 291 -0.22 -5.83 12.58
C LEU A 291 -1.63 -5.84 11.97
N SER A 292 -2.07 -6.99 11.44
CA SER A 292 -3.44 -7.12 10.90
C SER A 292 -4.51 -6.92 11.98
N VAL A 293 -4.27 -7.40 13.19
CA VAL A 293 -5.18 -7.19 14.34
C VAL A 293 -5.29 -5.69 14.64
N ASN A 294 -4.15 -5.00 14.78
CA ASN A 294 -4.13 -3.56 15.05
C ASN A 294 -4.77 -2.76 13.90
N ALA A 295 -4.49 -3.12 12.65
CA ALA A 295 -5.13 -2.50 11.49
C ALA A 295 -6.65 -2.67 11.51
N THR A 296 -7.16 -3.86 11.86
CA THR A 296 -8.60 -4.10 11.95
C THR A 296 -9.25 -3.23 13.05
N HIS A 297 -8.57 -2.98 14.16
CA HIS A 297 -9.06 -2.02 15.17
C HIS A 297 -9.18 -0.60 14.58
N ILE A 298 -8.22 -0.17 13.75
CA ILE A 298 -8.30 1.12 13.08
C ILE A 298 -9.48 1.12 12.08
N PHE A 299 -9.66 0.08 11.26
CA PHE A 299 -10.81 -0.02 10.36
C PHE A 299 -12.15 0.12 11.11
N ARG A 300 -12.28 -0.49 12.29
CA ARG A 300 -13.46 -0.33 13.16
C ARG A 300 -13.67 1.11 13.67
N MET A 301 -12.61 1.90 13.82
CA MET A 301 -12.73 3.32 14.20
C MET A 301 -13.22 4.19 13.03
N TYR A 302 -13.01 3.77 11.80
CA TYR A 302 -13.33 4.53 10.58
C TYR A 302 -14.41 3.87 9.72
N LEU A 303 -15.34 3.13 10.33
CA LEU A 303 -16.44 2.45 9.60
C LEU A 303 -17.22 3.42 8.71
N SER A 304 -17.40 4.68 9.12
CA SER A 304 -18.09 5.71 8.35
C SER A 304 -17.37 6.14 7.07
N GLU A 305 -16.08 5.80 6.90
CA GLU A 305 -15.30 6.08 5.70
C GLU A 305 -15.31 4.90 4.70
N LEU A 306 -15.96 3.78 5.07
CA LEU A 306 -16.11 2.62 4.21
C LEU A 306 -17.32 2.78 3.27
N ASN A 307 -17.41 1.95 2.23
CA ASN A 307 -18.40 2.05 1.18
C ASN A 307 -19.86 1.81 1.65
N ALA A 308 -20.82 2.03 0.75
CA ALA A 308 -22.24 1.90 1.04
C ALA A 308 -22.63 0.47 1.46
N ASP A 309 -21.99 -0.55 0.87
CA ASP A 309 -22.30 -1.95 1.18
C ASP A 309 -21.94 -2.28 2.64
N VAL A 310 -20.80 -1.78 3.13
CA VAL A 310 -20.45 -1.89 4.55
C VAL A 310 -21.43 -1.12 5.43
N GLN A 311 -21.88 0.08 5.03
CA GLN A 311 -22.87 0.86 5.77
C GLN A 311 -24.22 0.12 5.84
N ASP A 312 -24.61 -0.58 4.79
CA ASP A 312 -25.85 -1.39 4.79
C ASP A 312 -25.74 -2.61 5.73
N VAL A 313 -24.58 -3.26 5.75
CA VAL A 313 -24.30 -4.37 6.70
C VAL A 313 -24.40 -3.90 8.14
N LEU A 314 -23.89 -2.73 8.47
CA LEU A 314 -23.94 -2.16 9.83
C LEU A 314 -25.37 -1.95 10.37
N ARG A 315 -26.42 -2.09 9.55
CA ARG A 315 -27.82 -2.06 10.00
C ARG A 315 -28.26 -3.32 10.74
N PHE A 316 -27.56 -4.44 10.56
CA PHE A 316 -27.88 -5.74 11.15
C PHE A 316 -26.68 -6.49 11.74
N ASP A 317 -25.47 -6.06 11.45
CA ASP A 317 -24.21 -6.61 11.97
C ASP A 317 -23.31 -5.46 12.45
N ASP A 318 -23.12 -5.35 13.76
CA ASP A 318 -22.36 -4.26 14.38
C ASP A 318 -20.85 -4.36 14.13
N ASP A 319 -20.34 -5.52 13.69
CA ASP A 319 -18.91 -5.76 13.43
C ASP A 319 -18.65 -6.49 12.12
N PRO A 320 -18.55 -5.77 11.00
CA PRO A 320 -18.32 -6.36 9.69
C PRO A 320 -16.96 -7.08 9.55
N PHE A 321 -16.11 -6.98 10.57
CA PHE A 321 -14.82 -7.67 10.66
C PHE A 321 -14.81 -8.74 11.77
N GLY A 322 -15.99 -9.22 12.20
CA GLY A 322 -16.14 -10.19 13.28
C GLY A 322 -17.27 -11.18 13.04
N PHE A 323 -17.07 -12.47 13.33
CA PHE A 323 -18.10 -13.52 13.35
C PHE A 323 -17.68 -14.68 14.28
N ASN A 324 -18.64 -15.55 14.66
CA ASN A 324 -18.44 -16.51 15.75
C ASN A 324 -17.22 -17.44 15.59
N THR A 325 -16.87 -17.84 14.37
CA THR A 325 -15.74 -18.77 14.13
C THR A 325 -14.42 -18.05 13.85
N LEU A 326 -14.40 -16.72 13.78
CA LEU A 326 -13.18 -15.92 13.57
C LEU A 326 -12.45 -15.69 14.90
N ARG A 327 -11.12 -15.81 14.84
CA ARG A 327 -10.22 -15.50 15.97
C ARG A 327 -9.01 -14.70 15.47
N TYR A 328 -8.68 -13.62 16.18
CA TYR A 328 -7.53 -12.78 15.96
C TYR A 328 -6.40 -13.21 16.89
N ILE A 329 -5.21 -13.55 16.31
CA ILE A 329 -4.08 -14.10 17.06
C ILE A 329 -2.91 -13.14 17.06
N THR A 330 -2.48 -12.71 18.24
CA THR A 330 -1.27 -11.90 18.46
C THR A 330 -0.14 -12.71 19.11
N ASP A 331 -0.48 -13.67 19.96
CA ASP A 331 0.49 -14.51 20.69
C ASP A 331 1.19 -15.52 19.78
N ILE A 332 2.51 -15.62 19.92
CA ILE A 332 3.35 -16.49 19.09
C ILE A 332 3.14 -18.00 19.39
N ASN A 333 2.76 -18.35 20.61
CA ASN A 333 2.55 -19.75 20.97
C ASN A 333 1.22 -20.25 20.42
N GLN A 334 0.19 -19.39 20.41
CA GLN A 334 -1.06 -19.66 19.72
C GLN A 334 -0.83 -19.85 18.21
N SER A 335 -0.04 -18.97 17.59
CA SER A 335 0.35 -19.11 16.17
C SER A 335 1.04 -20.44 15.88
N LYS A 336 2.00 -20.85 16.72
CA LYS A 336 2.68 -22.14 16.58
C LYS A 336 1.72 -23.33 16.78
N ALA A 337 0.77 -23.23 17.69
CA ALA A 337 -0.22 -24.25 17.95
C ALA A 337 -1.11 -24.55 16.74
N LEU A 338 -1.42 -23.54 15.90
CA LEU A 338 -2.15 -23.74 14.63
C LEU A 338 -1.50 -24.76 13.70
N ASN A 339 -0.17 -24.79 13.67
CA ASN A 339 0.56 -25.72 12.79
C ASN A 339 0.46 -27.19 13.27
N ASN A 340 0.25 -27.39 14.59
CA ASN A 340 0.17 -28.72 15.21
C ASN A 340 -1.28 -29.23 15.32
N ASN A 341 -2.28 -28.35 15.22
CA ASN A 341 -3.69 -28.76 15.23
C ASN A 341 -4.01 -29.53 13.93
N PRO A 342 -4.57 -30.74 13.97
CA PRO A 342 -4.93 -31.50 12.78
C PRO A 342 -6.21 -31.00 12.09
N ASP A 343 -7.05 -30.21 12.77
CA ASP A 343 -8.35 -29.82 12.29
C ASP A 343 -8.30 -28.87 11.09
N PRO A 344 -9.25 -28.97 10.15
CA PRO A 344 -9.40 -28.02 9.06
C PRO A 344 -9.64 -26.60 9.59
N CYS A 345 -8.99 -25.62 8.98
CA CYS A 345 -9.19 -24.22 9.31
C CYS A 345 -8.71 -23.32 8.17
N ILE A 346 -9.11 -22.04 8.22
CA ILE A 346 -8.58 -20.96 7.39
C ILE A 346 -7.57 -20.17 8.22
N ILE A 347 -6.38 -19.91 7.68
CA ILE A 347 -5.32 -19.08 8.29
C ILE A 347 -5.00 -17.93 7.34
N ILE A 348 -5.38 -16.71 7.72
CA ILE A 348 -5.04 -15.47 7.03
C ILE A 348 -3.83 -14.88 7.75
N SER A 349 -2.70 -14.69 7.07
CA SER A 349 -1.48 -14.26 7.74
C SER A 349 -0.55 -13.46 6.81
N ALA A 350 0.18 -12.51 7.36
CA ALA A 350 1.14 -11.70 6.61
C ALA A 350 2.51 -12.42 6.48
N SER A 351 3.24 -12.19 5.39
CA SER A 351 3.06 -11.21 4.30
C SER A 351 2.42 -11.84 3.04
N GLY A 352 1.80 -11.00 2.21
CA GLY A 352 1.11 -11.46 0.98
C GLY A 352 2.01 -12.14 -0.05
N MET A 353 3.29 -11.75 -0.13
CA MET A 353 4.28 -12.33 -1.06
C MET A 353 5.09 -13.48 -0.46
N LEU A 354 4.81 -13.92 0.79
CA LEU A 354 5.53 -15.00 1.52
C LEU A 354 7.00 -14.71 1.84
N GLU A 355 7.46 -13.47 1.78
CA GLU A 355 8.87 -13.15 2.02
C GLU A 355 9.21 -13.09 3.52
N ALA A 356 8.27 -12.70 4.37
CA ALA A 356 8.46 -12.53 5.80
C ALA A 356 7.22 -12.98 6.59
N GLY A 357 7.24 -12.81 7.91
CA GLY A 357 6.11 -12.98 8.79
C GLY A 357 5.76 -14.44 9.13
N ARG A 358 4.66 -14.59 9.86
CA ARG A 358 4.19 -15.89 10.37
C ARG A 358 3.70 -16.80 9.25
N VAL A 359 3.16 -16.25 8.18
CA VAL A 359 2.67 -17.00 7.02
C VAL A 359 3.73 -17.93 6.42
N LYS A 360 4.99 -17.49 6.40
CA LYS A 360 6.10 -18.31 5.88
C LYS A 360 6.30 -19.59 6.71
N HIS A 361 6.04 -19.54 8.02
CA HIS A 361 6.04 -20.72 8.88
C HIS A 361 4.85 -21.64 8.61
N HIS A 362 3.64 -21.07 8.42
CA HIS A 362 2.46 -21.86 8.06
C HIS A 362 2.67 -22.59 6.73
N VAL A 363 3.14 -21.87 5.70
CA VAL A 363 3.45 -22.49 4.40
C VAL A 363 4.53 -23.57 4.55
N ALA A 364 5.61 -23.30 5.29
CA ALA A 364 6.67 -24.29 5.51
C ALA A 364 6.17 -25.57 6.16
N ASN A 365 5.17 -25.50 7.06
CA ASN A 365 4.63 -26.69 7.73
C ASN A 365 3.61 -27.45 6.88
N HIS A 366 2.93 -26.80 5.93
CA HIS A 366 1.77 -27.39 5.25
C HIS A 366 1.95 -27.54 3.73
N ILE A 367 2.98 -26.98 3.10
CA ILE A 367 3.20 -27.08 1.65
C ILE A 367 3.38 -28.52 1.15
N SER A 368 3.76 -29.43 2.04
CA SER A 368 3.94 -30.86 1.72
C SER A 368 2.71 -31.74 2.02
N ASP A 369 1.61 -31.15 2.50
CA ASP A 369 0.35 -31.86 2.76
C ASP A 369 -0.62 -31.64 1.58
N PRO A 370 -1.00 -32.70 0.83
CA PRO A 370 -1.88 -32.58 -0.34
C PRO A 370 -3.32 -32.16 0.00
N ARG A 371 -3.72 -32.23 1.28
CA ARG A 371 -5.02 -31.76 1.74
C ARG A 371 -5.09 -30.23 1.82
N CYS A 372 -3.94 -29.59 2.02
CA CYS A 372 -3.86 -28.14 2.21
C CYS A 372 -3.88 -27.39 0.88
N THR A 373 -4.33 -26.12 0.96
CA THR A 373 -4.27 -25.17 -0.15
C THR A 373 -3.60 -23.89 0.31
N ILE A 374 -2.71 -23.34 -0.53
CA ILE A 374 -2.16 -22.00 -0.38
C ILE A 374 -2.86 -21.12 -1.41
N LEU A 375 -3.64 -20.13 -0.95
CA LEU A 375 -4.42 -19.25 -1.80
C LEU A 375 -3.78 -17.86 -1.84
N LEU A 376 -3.20 -17.51 -2.97
CA LEU A 376 -2.63 -16.19 -3.21
C LEU A 376 -3.74 -15.23 -3.68
N VAL A 377 -3.85 -14.08 -3.02
CA VAL A 377 -4.94 -13.11 -3.22
C VAL A 377 -4.42 -11.73 -3.67
N GLY A 378 -3.25 -11.69 -4.28
CA GLY A 378 -2.63 -10.46 -4.75
C GLY A 378 -1.42 -10.73 -5.62
N TYR A 379 -0.84 -9.64 -6.10
CA TYR A 379 0.39 -9.70 -6.90
C TYR A 379 1.57 -10.21 -6.07
N CYS A 380 2.38 -11.05 -6.69
CA CYS A 380 3.66 -11.51 -6.17
C CYS A 380 4.77 -11.12 -7.15
N THR A 381 5.78 -10.39 -6.67
CA THR A 381 6.94 -10.04 -7.51
C THR A 381 7.64 -11.31 -8.01
N PRO A 382 8.20 -11.34 -9.24
CA PRO A 382 8.74 -12.55 -9.87
C PRO A 382 9.78 -13.32 -9.04
N THR A 383 10.53 -12.61 -8.19
CA THR A 383 11.57 -13.22 -7.33
C THR A 383 11.05 -13.73 -6.00
N SER A 384 9.80 -13.38 -5.62
CA SER A 384 9.22 -13.74 -4.33
C SER A 384 8.93 -15.23 -4.18
N LEU A 385 8.90 -15.72 -2.94
CA LEU A 385 8.48 -17.10 -2.65
C LEU A 385 7.05 -17.36 -3.14
N GLY A 386 6.16 -16.36 -3.03
CA GLY A 386 4.78 -16.44 -3.52
C GLY A 386 4.70 -16.67 -5.03
N ALA A 387 5.51 -15.99 -5.84
CA ALA A 387 5.59 -16.23 -7.29
C ALA A 387 6.20 -17.58 -7.61
N ARG A 388 7.27 -17.96 -6.93
CA ARG A 388 7.96 -19.24 -7.18
C ARG A 388 7.10 -20.47 -6.92
N ILE A 389 6.26 -20.47 -5.88
CA ILE A 389 5.38 -21.62 -5.60
C ILE A 389 4.23 -21.77 -6.61
N GLN A 390 3.94 -20.73 -7.41
CA GLN A 390 2.95 -20.77 -8.50
C GLN A 390 3.48 -21.49 -9.75
N ASP A 391 4.80 -21.67 -9.89
CA ASP A 391 5.38 -22.36 -11.04
C ASP A 391 5.06 -23.86 -10.98
N PRO A 392 4.20 -24.38 -11.87
CA PRO A 392 3.79 -25.80 -11.85
C PRO A 392 4.93 -26.77 -12.19
N SER A 393 6.03 -26.28 -12.76
CA SER A 393 7.22 -27.06 -13.06
C SER A 393 8.03 -27.39 -11.80
N LEU A 394 7.95 -26.54 -10.75
CA LEU A 394 8.68 -26.73 -9.51
C LEU A 394 8.02 -27.79 -8.63
N LYS A 395 8.76 -28.84 -8.32
CA LYS A 395 8.32 -29.93 -7.40
C LYS A 395 8.85 -29.73 -5.98
N TRP A 396 9.89 -28.93 -5.83
CA TRP A 396 10.55 -28.66 -4.55
C TRP A 396 10.83 -27.16 -4.40
N ILE A 397 10.74 -26.68 -3.18
CA ILE A 397 10.99 -25.29 -2.83
C ILE A 397 11.77 -25.22 -1.52
N SER A 398 12.79 -24.35 -1.47
CA SER A 398 13.55 -24.13 -0.24
C SER A 398 12.87 -23.05 0.61
N ILE A 399 12.50 -23.38 1.85
CA ILE A 399 11.92 -22.46 2.83
C ILE A 399 12.72 -22.57 4.13
N PHE A 400 13.29 -21.48 4.62
CA PHE A 400 14.21 -21.43 5.78
C PHE A 400 15.45 -22.34 5.62
N GLY A 401 15.94 -22.52 4.39
CA GLY A 401 17.10 -23.37 4.10
C GLY A 401 16.81 -24.87 4.05
N TYR A 402 15.55 -25.28 4.15
CA TYR A 402 15.12 -26.67 4.02
C TYR A 402 14.30 -26.89 2.77
N ASP A 403 14.67 -27.89 1.96
CA ASP A 403 13.91 -28.27 0.77
C ASP A 403 12.63 -29.00 1.15
N ARG A 404 11.51 -28.56 0.57
CA ARG A 404 10.18 -29.10 0.81
C ARG A 404 9.52 -29.47 -0.50
N LYS A 405 8.91 -30.65 -0.53
CA LYS A 405 8.16 -31.09 -1.71
C LYS A 405 6.83 -30.34 -1.76
N ILE A 406 6.52 -29.73 -2.89
CA ILE A 406 5.22 -29.07 -3.10
C ILE A 406 4.19 -30.17 -3.40
N LYS A 407 3.21 -30.34 -2.50
CA LYS A 407 2.08 -31.25 -2.64
C LYS A 407 0.74 -30.56 -2.37
N ALA A 408 0.76 -29.47 -1.59
CA ALA A 408 -0.41 -28.62 -1.39
C ALA A 408 -0.84 -28.03 -2.74
N GLN A 409 -2.13 -27.81 -2.90
CA GLN A 409 -2.64 -27.04 -4.02
C GLN A 409 -2.21 -25.58 -3.86
N VAL A 410 -1.73 -24.96 -4.93
CA VAL A 410 -1.49 -23.52 -4.98
C VAL A 410 -2.53 -22.92 -5.94
N SER A 411 -3.33 -21.99 -5.43
CA SER A 411 -4.38 -21.29 -6.19
C SER A 411 -4.16 -19.79 -6.08
N LYS A 412 -4.72 -19.03 -7.03
CA LYS A 412 -4.65 -17.57 -7.07
C LYS A 412 -6.05 -17.00 -7.36
N ILE A 413 -6.41 -15.91 -6.70
CA ILE A 413 -7.56 -15.07 -7.01
C ILE A 413 -7.05 -13.65 -7.24
N GLU A 414 -7.38 -13.03 -8.38
CA GLU A 414 -6.86 -11.70 -8.77
C GLU A 414 -7.80 -10.55 -8.41
N GLY A 415 -9.08 -10.79 -8.21
CA GLY A 415 -10.11 -9.79 -7.95
C GLY A 415 -9.93 -8.95 -6.67
N PHE A 416 -9.01 -9.34 -5.80
CA PHE A 416 -8.66 -8.62 -4.59
C PHE A 416 -7.50 -7.61 -4.78
N SER A 417 -7.21 -7.08 -5.96
CA SER A 417 -6.18 -6.04 -6.14
C SER A 417 -6.59 -4.72 -5.47
N GLY A 418 -5.63 -4.02 -4.87
CA GLY A 418 -5.84 -2.70 -4.25
C GLY A 418 -5.76 -1.54 -5.24
N HIS A 419 -5.08 -1.71 -6.38
CA HIS A 419 -4.95 -0.68 -7.41
C HIS A 419 -6.00 -0.87 -8.50
N GLY A 420 -6.46 0.21 -9.08
CA GLY A 420 -7.24 0.19 -10.32
C GLY A 420 -6.40 -0.33 -11.49
N ASP A 421 -7.02 -1.01 -12.43
CA ASP A 421 -6.39 -1.32 -13.71
C ASP A 421 -6.36 -0.09 -14.65
N TYR A 422 -5.66 -0.20 -15.78
CA TYR A 422 -5.51 0.97 -16.67
C TYR A 422 -6.85 1.52 -17.16
N ARG A 423 -7.89 0.68 -17.36
CA ARG A 423 -9.21 1.11 -17.80
C ARG A 423 -9.95 1.86 -16.70
N GLU A 424 -9.92 1.33 -15.47
CA GLU A 424 -10.49 1.98 -14.30
C GLU A 424 -9.83 3.34 -14.05
N MET A 425 -8.47 3.39 -14.12
CA MET A 425 -7.72 4.63 -13.96
C MET A 425 -8.03 5.67 -15.05
N ILE A 426 -8.11 5.27 -16.32
CA ILE A 426 -8.45 6.17 -17.43
C ILE A 426 -9.88 6.70 -17.28
N ASP A 427 -10.87 5.82 -17.01
CA ASP A 427 -12.25 6.23 -16.76
C ASP A 427 -12.33 7.25 -15.62
N TYR A 428 -11.64 6.98 -14.53
CA TYR A 428 -11.60 7.87 -13.38
C TYR A 428 -10.98 9.24 -13.71
N LEU A 429 -9.83 9.26 -14.39
CA LEU A 429 -9.14 10.50 -14.74
C LEU A 429 -9.94 11.35 -15.73
N THR A 430 -10.56 10.73 -16.75
CA THR A 430 -11.36 11.43 -17.75
C THR A 430 -12.68 11.95 -17.20
N ARG A 431 -13.23 11.32 -16.16
CA ARG A 431 -14.38 11.83 -15.41
C ARG A 431 -14.03 12.97 -14.47
N SER A 432 -12.80 12.98 -13.94
CA SER A 432 -12.32 14.03 -13.03
C SER A 432 -11.84 15.28 -13.76
N LEU A 433 -11.25 15.13 -14.95
CA LEU A 433 -10.48 16.16 -15.63
C LEU A 433 -10.95 16.42 -17.06
N ASN A 434 -10.97 17.68 -17.46
CA ASN A 434 -10.87 18.04 -18.86
C ASN A 434 -9.41 17.78 -19.30
N THR A 435 -9.18 16.72 -20.03
CA THR A 435 -7.84 16.25 -20.41
C THR A 435 -7.04 17.23 -21.24
N GLU A 436 -7.72 18.02 -22.11
CA GLU A 436 -7.09 19.07 -22.93
C GLU A 436 -6.58 20.25 -22.11
N ALA A 437 -7.14 20.48 -20.91
CA ALA A 437 -6.70 21.56 -20.03
C ALA A 437 -5.53 21.16 -19.12
N VAL A 438 -5.15 19.89 -19.07
CA VAL A 438 -3.96 19.42 -18.37
C VAL A 438 -2.74 19.71 -19.21
N ARG A 439 -1.86 20.58 -18.72
CA ARG A 439 -0.68 21.04 -19.49
C ARG A 439 0.39 19.95 -19.60
N ARG A 440 0.68 19.24 -18.51
CA ARG A 440 1.65 18.14 -18.48
C ARG A 440 1.20 17.05 -17.52
N THR A 441 1.46 15.79 -17.90
CA THR A 441 1.20 14.59 -17.08
C THR A 441 2.49 13.82 -16.90
N PHE A 442 2.85 13.57 -15.63
CA PHE A 442 4.03 12.80 -15.25
C PHE A 442 3.59 11.42 -14.76
N ILE A 443 4.04 10.37 -15.44
CA ILE A 443 3.75 8.99 -15.09
C ILE A 443 4.83 8.48 -14.15
N VAL A 444 4.43 8.04 -12.96
CA VAL A 444 5.31 7.54 -11.90
C VAL A 444 4.77 6.22 -11.34
N HIS A 445 5.44 5.62 -10.36
CA HIS A 445 4.96 4.48 -9.59
C HIS A 445 4.49 3.31 -10.47
N GLY A 446 5.38 2.78 -11.29
CA GLY A 446 5.17 1.65 -12.19
C GLY A 446 6.47 1.15 -12.76
N GLU A 447 6.52 -0.11 -13.16
CA GLU A 447 7.62 -0.64 -13.94
C GLU A 447 7.64 0.03 -15.33
N GLN A 448 8.80 0.11 -15.98
CA GLN A 448 8.95 0.83 -17.24
C GLN A 448 7.95 0.37 -18.30
N SER A 449 7.72 -0.95 -18.43
CA SER A 449 6.76 -1.49 -19.41
C SER A 449 5.32 -1.04 -19.14
N ALA A 450 4.91 -0.98 -17.86
CA ALA A 450 3.59 -0.52 -17.47
C ALA A 450 3.42 0.99 -17.71
N GLN A 451 4.47 1.78 -17.45
CA GLN A 451 4.48 3.23 -17.72
C GLN A 451 4.37 3.55 -19.20
N GLU A 452 5.11 2.81 -20.05
CA GLU A 452 5.09 2.98 -21.51
C GLU A 452 3.69 2.63 -22.08
N ALA A 453 3.10 1.50 -21.66
CA ALA A 453 1.75 1.12 -22.07
C ALA A 453 0.70 2.14 -21.59
N TYR A 454 0.81 2.59 -20.33
CA TYR A 454 -0.11 3.57 -19.78
C TYR A 454 -0.02 4.94 -20.45
N LYS A 455 1.17 5.34 -20.90
CA LYS A 455 1.36 6.56 -21.69
C LYS A 455 0.52 6.54 -22.96
N ASP A 456 0.48 5.40 -23.67
CA ASP A 456 -0.31 5.25 -24.89
C ASP A 456 -1.81 5.35 -24.58
N HIS A 457 -2.28 4.69 -23.51
CA HIS A 457 -3.68 4.79 -23.08
C HIS A 457 -4.09 6.22 -22.69
N LEU A 458 -3.24 6.95 -21.96
CA LEU A 458 -3.47 8.35 -21.62
C LEU A 458 -3.53 9.24 -22.89
N TYR A 459 -2.65 8.99 -23.85
CA TYR A 459 -2.67 9.73 -25.12
C TYR A 459 -3.96 9.51 -25.91
N GLU A 460 -4.45 8.26 -25.99
CA GLU A 460 -5.73 7.90 -26.60
C GLU A 460 -6.92 8.55 -25.86
N ALA A 461 -6.82 8.68 -24.53
CA ALA A 461 -7.82 9.33 -23.70
C ALA A 461 -7.82 10.88 -23.79
N GLY A 462 -6.93 11.47 -24.61
CA GLY A 462 -6.89 12.90 -24.86
C GLY A 462 -5.87 13.69 -24.06
N PHE A 463 -5.10 13.07 -23.15
CA PHE A 463 -4.02 13.75 -22.45
C PHE A 463 -2.89 14.12 -23.41
N ARG A 464 -2.21 15.22 -23.11
CA ARG A 464 -1.06 15.69 -23.88
C ARG A 464 0.11 16.05 -22.93
N GLY A 465 1.30 16.26 -23.44
CA GLY A 465 2.46 16.56 -22.60
C GLY A 465 2.80 15.46 -21.60
N ILE A 466 2.65 14.18 -22.01
CA ILE A 466 2.82 13.01 -21.15
C ILE A 466 4.31 12.64 -21.11
N GLU A 467 4.87 12.58 -19.91
CA GLU A 467 6.27 12.32 -19.65
C GLU A 467 6.45 11.19 -18.63
N ILE A 468 7.50 10.39 -18.83
CA ILE A 468 7.95 9.36 -17.88
C ILE A 468 9.28 9.85 -17.32
N PRO A 469 9.29 10.47 -16.13
CA PRO A 469 10.49 11.06 -15.57
C PRO A 469 11.47 9.99 -15.08
N LYS A 470 12.76 10.31 -15.15
CA LYS A 470 13.82 9.47 -14.56
C LYS A 470 14.10 9.88 -13.12
N LYS A 471 14.65 8.94 -12.35
CA LYS A 471 15.10 9.22 -10.98
C LYS A 471 16.13 10.36 -10.97
N GLY A 472 15.88 11.36 -10.13
CA GLY A 472 16.70 12.57 -10.00
C GLY A 472 16.37 13.66 -11.00
N GLU A 473 15.50 13.42 -11.98
CA GLU A 473 15.12 14.43 -12.98
C GLU A 473 14.36 15.59 -12.33
N GLU A 474 14.76 16.81 -12.69
CA GLU A 474 14.12 18.06 -12.29
C GLU A 474 13.44 18.69 -13.50
N VAL A 475 12.17 19.03 -13.34
CA VAL A 475 11.37 19.64 -14.38
C VAL A 475 10.83 20.99 -13.88
N ARG A 476 10.98 22.03 -14.69
CA ARG A 476 10.33 23.32 -14.43
C ARG A 476 8.93 23.32 -15.06
N VAL A 477 7.93 23.65 -14.26
CA VAL A 477 6.51 23.67 -14.63
C VAL A 477 5.90 25.04 -14.36
#